data_56e27426a02c98f12d9b38c1db45c803
#
_entry.id   56e27426a02c98f12d9b38c1db45c803
#
_cell.length_a   1.000
_cell.length_b   1.000
_cell.length_c   1.000
_cell.angle_alpha   90.00
_cell.angle_beta   90.00
_cell.angle_gamma   90.00
#
_symmetry.space_group_name_H-M   'P 1'
#
loop_
_entity.id
_entity.type
_entity.pdbx_description
1 polymer ?
#
loop_
_entity_poly.entity_id
_entity_poly.type
_entity_poly.pdbx_seq_one_letter_code
_entity_poly.pdbx_strand_id
1 'polypeptide(L)'
;MIGISYLYHGTIDKYAADIIYNGVNLLKSKNHLDFGRGFYTTPDKQFAIETAKTRARAYNAFNKDNPVNPKVLVFECDDSRFAALTQKNFIIADALWAQFVLSNRCERQDVHEQYDNNLDSRYDVVSGPTADGRGTLTPIIHQLDTGECSIEDVNYTAFAPAKHWGKQISFHTNKALACIRLKRVL
;
A
#
# COMPACT_ATOMS: atom_id res chain seq x y z
N MET A 1 -9.25 18.28 -11.48
CA MET A 1 -8.90 17.32 -10.40
C MET A 1 -10.13 16.48 -10.14
N ILE A 2 -10.02 15.16 -10.18
CA ILE A 2 -11.12 14.26 -9.79
C ILE A 2 -11.12 14.29 -8.27
N GLY A 3 -12.14 14.89 -7.66
CA GLY A 3 -12.31 14.88 -6.21
C GLY A 3 -12.40 13.44 -5.71
N ILE A 4 -11.49 13.02 -4.84
CA ILE A 4 -11.52 11.70 -4.24
C ILE A 4 -12.46 11.78 -3.04
N SER A 5 -13.76 11.64 -3.28
CA SER A 5 -14.78 11.76 -2.21
C SER A 5 -14.67 10.66 -1.16
N TYR A 6 -14.30 9.43 -1.55
CA TYR A 6 -14.19 8.29 -0.64
C TYR A 6 -12.99 7.41 -0.94
N LEU A 7 -12.35 6.94 0.14
CA LEU A 7 -11.27 5.96 0.13
C LEU A 7 -11.67 4.74 0.95
N TYR A 8 -11.25 3.57 0.52
CA TYR A 8 -11.58 2.29 1.12
C TYR A 8 -10.34 1.57 1.62
N HIS A 9 -10.40 1.04 2.83
CA HIS A 9 -9.33 0.19 3.39
C HIS A 9 -9.89 -1.19 3.71
N GLY A 10 -9.47 -2.20 2.95
CA GLY A 10 -9.83 -3.59 3.19
C GLY A 10 -8.97 -4.21 4.30
N THR A 11 -9.60 -4.72 5.36
CA THR A 11 -8.92 -5.29 6.54
C THR A 11 -9.74 -6.41 7.18
N ILE A 12 -9.40 -6.82 8.38
CA ILE A 12 -10.16 -7.77 9.21
C ILE A 12 -10.74 -7.07 10.45
N ASP A 13 -11.78 -7.62 11.04
CA ASP A 13 -12.51 -7.05 12.17
C ASP A 13 -11.60 -6.65 13.34
N LYS A 14 -10.62 -7.49 13.68
CA LYS A 14 -9.61 -7.21 14.72
C LYS A 14 -8.86 -5.90 14.49
N TYR A 15 -8.38 -5.65 13.28
CA TYR A 15 -7.65 -4.42 12.95
C TYR A 15 -8.58 -3.25 12.69
N ALA A 16 -9.79 -3.52 12.16
CA ALA A 16 -10.82 -2.50 12.02
C ALA A 16 -11.21 -1.91 13.37
N ALA A 17 -11.42 -2.74 14.40
CA ALA A 17 -11.73 -2.29 15.75
C ALA A 17 -10.63 -1.37 16.31
N ASP A 18 -9.36 -1.73 16.14
CA ASP A 18 -8.24 -0.89 16.58
C ASP A 18 -8.23 0.48 15.89
N ILE A 19 -8.43 0.52 14.57
CA ILE A 19 -8.49 1.78 13.81
C ILE A 19 -9.68 2.64 14.23
N ILE A 20 -10.83 2.03 14.52
CA ILE A 20 -12.03 2.74 14.99
C ILE A 20 -11.80 3.40 16.35
N TYR A 21 -11.17 2.68 17.28
CA TYR A 21 -10.95 3.14 18.65
C TYR A 21 -9.78 4.09 18.80
N ASN A 22 -8.66 3.78 18.15
CA ASN A 22 -7.38 4.45 18.36
C ASN A 22 -6.95 5.35 17.18
N GLY A 23 -7.72 5.34 16.08
CA GLY A 23 -7.31 5.97 14.84
C GLY A 23 -6.26 5.15 14.07
N VAL A 24 -5.84 5.68 12.93
CA VAL A 24 -4.78 5.08 12.12
C VAL A 24 -3.43 5.35 12.78
N ASN A 25 -2.66 4.30 13.04
CA ASN A 25 -1.31 4.39 13.56
C ASN A 25 -0.30 3.85 12.55
N LEU A 26 0.53 4.72 11.99
CA LEU A 26 1.53 4.37 10.97
C LEU A 26 2.61 3.42 11.52
N LEU A 27 2.90 3.44 12.82
CA LEU A 27 3.88 2.55 13.44
C LEU A 27 3.44 1.08 13.44
N LYS A 28 2.14 0.81 13.27
CA LYS A 28 1.59 -0.55 13.12
C LYS A 28 1.68 -1.08 11.70
N SER A 29 2.04 -0.24 10.72
CA SER A 29 2.28 -0.68 9.35
C SER A 29 3.60 -1.42 9.25
N LYS A 30 3.65 -2.42 8.37
CA LYS A 30 4.89 -3.13 8.05
C LYS A 30 5.85 -2.20 7.29
N ASN A 31 7.13 -2.47 7.43
CA ASN A 31 8.15 -1.96 6.52
C ASN A 31 8.08 -2.71 5.18
N HIS A 32 8.80 -2.24 4.19
CA HIS A 32 8.99 -2.94 2.90
C HIS A 32 7.67 -3.26 2.18
N LEU A 33 6.75 -2.28 2.16
CA LEU A 33 5.55 -2.29 1.33
C LEU A 33 5.83 -1.55 0.00
N ASP A 34 4.94 -1.67 -0.98
CA ASP A 34 5.13 -1.12 -2.35
C ASP A 34 5.60 0.34 -2.37
N PHE A 35 5.09 1.14 -1.46
CA PHE A 35 5.41 2.57 -1.35
C PHE A 35 5.99 2.95 0.02
N GLY A 36 6.59 1.98 0.72
CA GLY A 36 7.12 2.16 2.07
C GLY A 36 6.07 2.02 3.17
N ARG A 37 6.46 2.29 4.42
CA ARG A 37 5.58 2.22 5.58
C ARG A 37 4.46 3.26 5.47
N GLY A 38 3.19 2.84 5.51
CA GLY A 38 2.08 3.75 5.35
C GLY A 38 0.72 3.11 5.62
N PHE A 39 -0.32 3.94 5.59
CA PHE A 39 -1.71 3.50 5.62
C PHE A 39 -2.26 3.43 4.20
N TYR A 40 -2.55 2.24 3.73
CA TYR A 40 -2.92 1.94 2.35
C TYR A 40 -4.42 1.91 2.16
N THR A 41 -4.90 2.67 1.21
CA THR A 41 -6.31 2.77 0.79
C THR A 41 -6.44 2.59 -0.72
N THR A 42 -7.66 2.53 -1.21
CA THR A 42 -7.98 2.51 -2.64
C THR A 42 -9.26 3.31 -2.91
N PRO A 43 -9.41 3.97 -4.06
CA PRO A 43 -10.68 4.54 -4.49
C PRO A 43 -11.68 3.46 -4.98
N ASP A 44 -11.21 2.22 -5.20
CA ASP A 44 -12.02 1.10 -5.67
C ASP A 44 -12.57 0.29 -4.48
N LYS A 45 -13.89 0.42 -4.25
CA LYS A 45 -14.60 -0.32 -3.20
C LYS A 45 -14.51 -1.83 -3.38
N GLN A 46 -14.62 -2.32 -4.62
CA GLN A 46 -14.60 -3.76 -4.87
C GLN A 46 -13.21 -4.34 -4.61
N PHE A 47 -12.16 -3.63 -5.02
CA PHE A 47 -10.78 -4.01 -4.70
C PHE A 47 -10.53 -4.07 -3.17
N ALA A 48 -11.07 -3.11 -2.40
CA ALA A 48 -10.98 -3.15 -0.94
C ALA A 48 -11.72 -4.36 -0.35
N ILE A 49 -12.89 -4.74 -0.87
CA ILE A 49 -13.64 -5.92 -0.44
C ILE A 49 -12.83 -7.19 -0.69
N GLU A 50 -12.28 -7.36 -1.89
CA GLU A 50 -11.47 -8.55 -2.21
C GLU A 50 -10.17 -8.60 -1.38
N THR A 51 -9.56 -7.46 -1.12
CA THR A 51 -8.40 -7.35 -0.21
C THR A 51 -8.78 -7.81 1.21
N ALA A 52 -9.92 -7.36 1.74
CA ALA A 52 -10.40 -7.75 3.06
C ALA A 52 -10.67 -9.27 3.14
N LYS A 53 -11.34 -9.84 2.14
CA LYS A 53 -11.59 -11.29 2.05
C LYS A 53 -10.28 -12.10 1.99
N THR A 54 -9.32 -11.65 1.20
CA THR A 54 -8.02 -12.32 1.08
C THR A 54 -7.26 -12.28 2.39
N ARG A 55 -7.27 -11.14 3.11
CA ARG A 55 -6.66 -11.01 4.43
C ARG A 55 -7.33 -11.93 5.46
N ALA A 56 -8.67 -11.99 5.48
CA ALA A 56 -9.40 -12.88 6.38
C ALA A 56 -9.10 -14.35 6.10
N ARG A 57 -9.11 -14.78 4.83
CA ARG A 57 -8.74 -16.16 4.47
C ARG A 57 -7.32 -16.52 4.91
N ALA A 58 -6.34 -15.62 4.65
CA ALA A 58 -4.96 -15.84 5.04
C ALA A 58 -4.79 -15.94 6.56
N TYR A 59 -5.48 -15.09 7.33
CA TYR A 59 -5.46 -15.13 8.79
C TYR A 59 -6.08 -16.44 9.31
N ASN A 60 -7.28 -16.80 8.83
CA ASN A 60 -8.04 -17.96 9.30
C ASN A 60 -7.39 -19.30 8.93
N ALA A 61 -6.55 -19.33 7.89
CA ALA A 61 -5.79 -20.54 7.53
C ALA A 61 -4.88 -21.02 8.67
N PHE A 62 -4.38 -20.09 9.50
CA PHE A 62 -3.48 -20.36 10.62
C PHE A 62 -4.13 -20.16 12.01
N ASN A 63 -5.36 -19.65 12.07
CA ASN A 63 -6.06 -19.29 13.32
C ASN A 63 -7.48 -19.84 13.33
N LYS A 64 -7.63 -21.16 13.20
CA LYS A 64 -8.94 -21.83 13.07
C LYS A 64 -9.85 -21.66 14.29
N ASP A 65 -9.27 -21.59 15.49
CA ASP A 65 -10.03 -21.50 16.75
C ASP A 65 -10.57 -20.07 17.01
N ASN A 66 -9.99 -19.06 16.38
CA ASN A 66 -10.40 -17.66 16.51
C ASN A 66 -10.49 -17.00 15.13
N PRO A 67 -11.47 -17.39 14.31
CA PRO A 67 -11.61 -16.83 12.97
C PRO A 67 -12.01 -15.37 13.00
N VAL A 68 -11.53 -14.62 12.02
CA VAL A 68 -11.83 -13.21 11.81
C VAL A 68 -12.69 -13.01 10.56
N ASN A 69 -13.40 -11.88 10.52
CA ASN A 69 -14.24 -11.50 9.39
C ASN A 69 -13.62 -10.37 8.57
N PRO A 70 -13.82 -10.35 7.23
CA PRO A 70 -13.40 -9.24 6.40
C PRO A 70 -14.19 -7.98 6.76
N LYS A 71 -13.51 -6.83 6.76
CA LYS A 71 -14.10 -5.50 6.98
C LYS A 71 -13.53 -4.50 6.00
N VAL A 72 -14.35 -3.54 5.58
CA VAL A 72 -13.90 -2.40 4.79
C VAL A 72 -14.21 -1.12 5.55
N LEU A 73 -13.18 -0.35 5.84
CA LEU A 73 -13.29 0.99 6.41
C LEU A 73 -13.43 1.99 5.27
N VAL A 74 -14.39 2.89 5.38
CA VAL A 74 -14.64 3.95 4.40
C VAL A 74 -14.23 5.28 5.00
N PHE A 75 -13.30 5.95 4.33
CA PHE A 75 -12.80 7.26 4.71
C PHE A 75 -13.31 8.32 3.74
N GLU A 76 -13.63 9.47 4.26
CA GLU A 76 -13.89 10.71 3.52
C GLU A 76 -12.59 11.50 3.45
N CYS A 77 -12.24 12.02 2.28
CA CYS A 77 -11.03 12.80 2.06
C CYS A 77 -11.35 14.28 1.96
N ASP A 78 -10.56 15.12 2.65
CA ASP A 78 -10.58 16.57 2.48
C ASP A 78 -9.68 16.94 1.29
N ASP A 79 -10.29 17.20 0.14
CA ASP A 79 -9.57 17.45 -1.12
C ASP A 79 -8.67 18.69 -1.04
N SER A 80 -9.04 19.69 -0.27
CA SER A 80 -8.26 20.93 -0.14
C SER A 80 -6.96 20.69 0.63
N ARG A 81 -7.03 19.98 1.74
CA ARG A 81 -5.87 19.57 2.51
C ARG A 81 -5.00 18.57 1.75
N PHE A 82 -5.64 17.62 1.07
CA PHE A 82 -4.95 16.62 0.27
C PHE A 82 -4.12 17.24 -0.84
N ALA A 83 -4.64 18.29 -1.52
CA ALA A 83 -3.93 18.99 -2.58
C ALA A 83 -2.65 19.72 -2.10
N ALA A 84 -2.56 20.05 -0.80
CA ALA A 84 -1.41 20.72 -0.19
C ALA A 84 -0.31 19.74 0.29
N LEU A 85 -0.48 18.43 0.09
CA LEU A 85 0.48 17.40 0.47
C LEU A 85 1.57 17.22 -0.58
N THR A 86 2.74 16.79 -0.15
CA THR A 86 3.79 16.33 -1.05
C THR A 86 3.40 14.96 -1.60
N GLN A 87 3.21 14.87 -2.92
CA GLN A 87 2.65 13.68 -3.55
C GLN A 87 3.59 13.08 -4.60
N LYS A 88 3.65 11.75 -4.66
CA LYS A 88 4.22 10.98 -5.76
C LYS A 88 3.11 10.17 -6.43
N ASN A 89 2.93 10.34 -7.73
CA ASN A 89 1.84 9.68 -8.47
C ASN A 89 2.39 8.87 -9.64
N PHE A 90 2.08 7.57 -9.65
CA PHE A 90 2.33 6.67 -10.76
C PHE A 90 1.00 6.41 -11.49
N ILE A 91 0.92 6.77 -12.76
CA ILE A 91 -0.29 6.58 -13.57
C ILE A 91 -0.38 5.14 -14.08
N ILE A 92 0.77 4.57 -14.42
CA ILE A 92 0.93 3.22 -14.99
C ILE A 92 2.04 2.47 -14.26
N ALA A 93 2.04 1.15 -14.40
CA ALA A 93 3.10 0.28 -13.90
C ALA A 93 4.24 0.22 -14.93
N ASP A 94 5.04 1.27 -14.99
CA ASP A 94 6.23 1.38 -15.83
C ASP A 94 7.53 1.08 -15.06
N ALA A 95 8.67 1.26 -15.71
CA ALA A 95 9.97 1.02 -15.10
C ALA A 95 10.22 1.93 -13.87
N LEU A 96 9.79 3.19 -13.90
CA LEU A 96 9.96 4.11 -12.77
C LEU A 96 9.11 3.70 -11.56
N TRP A 97 7.86 3.26 -11.79
CA TRP A 97 7.03 2.68 -10.75
C TRP A 97 7.68 1.41 -10.18
N ALA A 98 8.22 0.55 -11.02
CA ALA A 98 8.85 -0.69 -10.60
C ALA A 98 10.10 -0.45 -9.75
N GLN A 99 10.98 0.46 -10.18
CA GLN A 99 12.16 0.86 -9.42
C GLN A 99 11.78 1.39 -8.04
N PHE A 100 10.75 2.23 -7.96
CA PHE A 100 10.25 2.77 -6.71
C PHE A 100 9.70 1.66 -5.78
N VAL A 101 8.90 0.72 -6.32
CA VAL A 101 8.39 -0.43 -5.56
C VAL A 101 9.53 -1.31 -5.04
N LEU A 102 10.48 -1.64 -5.90
CA LEU A 102 11.61 -2.50 -5.53
C LEU A 102 12.50 -1.83 -4.49
N SER A 103 12.81 -0.55 -4.65
CA SER A 103 13.61 0.21 -3.68
C SER A 103 12.92 0.32 -2.31
N ASN A 104 11.59 0.46 -2.24
CA ASN A 104 10.89 0.45 -0.95
C ASN A 104 10.82 -0.93 -0.30
N ARG A 105 10.94 -2.01 -1.07
CA ARG A 105 10.77 -3.38 -0.58
C ARG A 105 12.06 -4.10 -0.24
N CYS A 106 13.17 -3.77 -0.89
CA CYS A 106 14.47 -4.36 -0.58
C CYS A 106 15.06 -3.76 0.70
N GLU A 107 16.07 -4.45 1.26
CA GLU A 107 16.77 -4.04 2.50
C GLU A 107 18.14 -3.41 2.22
N ARG A 108 18.56 -3.33 0.95
CA ARG A 108 19.89 -2.85 0.58
C ARG A 108 19.99 -1.33 0.59
N GLN A 109 20.95 -0.83 1.38
CA GLN A 109 21.20 0.60 1.53
C GLN A 109 21.68 1.28 0.24
N ASP A 110 22.53 0.62 -0.55
CA ASP A 110 23.01 1.12 -1.84
C ASP A 110 21.87 1.31 -2.86
N VAL A 111 20.88 0.43 -2.84
CA VAL A 111 19.65 0.58 -3.65
C VAL A 111 18.85 1.79 -3.18
N HIS A 112 18.71 2.00 -1.87
CA HIS A 112 17.98 3.14 -1.31
C HIS A 112 18.64 4.48 -1.64
N GLU A 113 19.97 4.52 -1.77
CA GLU A 113 20.72 5.71 -2.14
C GLU A 113 20.65 6.02 -3.64
N GLN A 114 20.55 4.98 -4.46
CA GLN A 114 20.53 5.09 -5.91
C GLN A 114 19.15 5.39 -6.48
N TYR A 115 18.08 4.81 -5.90
CA TYR A 115 16.73 4.89 -6.45
C TYR A 115 15.79 5.66 -5.52
N ASP A 116 14.83 6.37 -6.14
CA ASP A 116 13.77 7.05 -5.41
C ASP A 116 12.92 6.04 -4.61
N ASN A 117 12.60 6.42 -3.39
CA ASN A 117 11.83 5.61 -2.45
C ASN A 117 11.08 6.51 -1.46
N ASN A 118 10.35 5.93 -0.52
CA ASN A 118 9.64 6.66 0.53
C ASN A 118 9.93 6.13 1.95
N LEU A 119 11.11 5.59 2.18
CA LEU A 119 11.52 5.03 3.47
C LEU A 119 11.61 6.11 4.55
N ASP A 120 11.98 7.33 4.17
CA ASP A 120 12.06 8.53 5.02
C ASP A 120 10.76 9.35 5.05
N SER A 121 9.68 8.87 4.40
CA SER A 121 8.39 9.57 4.28
C SER A 121 8.49 10.96 3.63
N ARG A 122 9.41 11.13 2.67
CA ARG A 122 9.57 12.39 1.90
C ARG A 122 8.32 12.77 1.12
N TYR A 123 7.51 11.80 0.73
CA TYR A 123 6.19 12.00 0.17
C TYR A 123 5.14 11.74 1.24
N ASP A 124 4.28 12.72 1.48
CA ASP A 124 3.13 12.59 2.39
C ASP A 124 2.16 11.50 1.89
N VAL A 125 1.99 11.43 0.55
CA VAL A 125 1.12 10.47 -0.13
C VAL A 125 1.80 9.91 -1.36
N VAL A 126 1.70 8.61 -1.55
CA VAL A 126 2.06 7.96 -2.82
C VAL A 126 0.85 7.26 -3.39
N SER A 127 0.61 7.41 -4.70
CA SER A 127 -0.46 6.69 -5.39
C SER A 127 0.02 6.01 -6.66
N GLY A 128 -0.55 4.85 -6.97
CA GLY A 128 -0.18 4.12 -8.17
C GLY A 128 -0.80 2.73 -8.23
N PRO A 129 -0.42 1.95 -9.25
CA PRO A 129 -0.79 0.55 -9.35
C PRO A 129 -0.30 -0.24 -8.14
N THR A 130 -1.08 -1.24 -7.73
CA THR A 130 -0.64 -2.21 -6.70
C THR A 130 0.29 -3.22 -7.36
N ALA A 131 1.45 -3.48 -6.78
CA ALA A 131 2.30 -4.56 -7.27
C ALA A 131 1.61 -5.91 -7.07
N ASP A 132 1.54 -6.70 -8.12
CA ASP A 132 0.92 -8.02 -8.10
C ASP A 132 1.97 -9.10 -7.84
N GLY A 133 1.50 -10.22 -7.28
CA GLY A 133 2.25 -11.44 -7.27
C GLY A 133 3.18 -11.66 -6.10
N ARG A 134 2.61 -12.04 -4.95
CA ARG A 134 3.42 -12.62 -3.86
C ARG A 134 4.33 -13.76 -4.35
N GLY A 135 3.90 -14.50 -5.40
CA GLY A 135 4.67 -15.57 -6.01
C GLY A 135 5.85 -15.09 -6.84
N THR A 136 5.78 -13.91 -7.44
CA THR A 136 6.83 -13.35 -8.30
C THR A 136 7.67 -12.30 -7.60
N LEU A 137 7.06 -11.39 -6.87
CA LEU A 137 7.77 -10.26 -6.26
C LEU A 137 8.69 -10.70 -5.11
N THR A 138 8.26 -11.65 -4.28
CA THR A 138 9.08 -12.12 -3.14
C THR A 138 10.41 -12.74 -3.56
N PRO A 139 10.49 -13.64 -4.56
CA PRO A 139 11.77 -14.12 -5.07
C PRO A 139 12.65 -13.00 -5.66
N ILE A 140 12.07 -12.04 -6.38
CA ILE A 140 12.81 -10.90 -6.93
C ILE A 140 13.44 -10.07 -5.81
N ILE A 141 12.68 -9.76 -4.76
CA ILE A 141 13.23 -9.03 -3.61
C ILE A 141 14.37 -9.80 -2.95
N HIS A 142 14.23 -11.11 -2.79
CA HIS A 142 15.30 -11.94 -2.25
C HIS A 142 16.59 -11.88 -3.10
N GLN A 143 16.47 -11.96 -4.43
CA GLN A 143 17.61 -11.83 -5.33
C GLN A 143 18.26 -10.44 -5.27
N LEU A 144 17.46 -9.38 -5.11
CA LEU A 144 17.97 -8.03 -4.90
C LEU A 144 18.71 -7.93 -3.57
N ASP A 145 18.14 -8.44 -2.47
CA ASP A 145 18.73 -8.37 -1.13
C ASP A 145 20.04 -9.16 -1.02
N THR A 146 20.14 -10.28 -1.73
CA THR A 146 21.38 -11.09 -1.80
C THR A 146 22.42 -10.56 -2.80
N GLY A 147 22.04 -9.58 -3.64
CA GLY A 147 22.90 -9.03 -4.68
C GLY A 147 23.06 -9.95 -5.90
N GLU A 148 22.19 -10.96 -6.04
CA GLU A 148 22.17 -11.86 -7.20
C GLU A 148 21.68 -11.18 -8.48
N CYS A 149 20.92 -10.09 -8.35
CA CYS A 149 20.52 -9.23 -9.46
C CYS A 149 20.49 -7.76 -9.05
N SER A 150 20.49 -6.86 -10.02
CA SER A 150 20.25 -5.43 -9.83
C SER A 150 18.80 -5.06 -10.19
N ILE A 151 18.36 -3.85 -9.85
CA ILE A 151 17.01 -3.37 -10.20
C ILE A 151 16.83 -3.31 -11.73
N GLU A 152 17.90 -2.98 -12.47
CA GLU A 152 17.89 -2.89 -13.92
C GLU A 152 17.67 -4.25 -14.60
N ASP A 153 18.11 -5.33 -13.96
CA ASP A 153 17.96 -6.68 -14.48
C ASP A 153 16.55 -7.23 -14.34
N VAL A 154 15.73 -6.58 -13.48
CA VAL A 154 14.40 -7.07 -13.16
C VAL A 154 13.41 -6.80 -14.30
N ASN A 155 12.83 -7.88 -14.83
CA ASN A 155 11.66 -7.74 -15.70
C ASN A 155 10.42 -7.37 -14.89
N TYR A 156 10.13 -6.09 -14.79
CA TYR A 156 9.02 -5.56 -13.98
C TYR A 156 7.63 -6.02 -14.48
N THR A 157 7.49 -6.45 -15.73
CA THR A 157 6.20 -6.96 -16.23
C THR A 157 5.76 -8.23 -15.51
N ALA A 158 6.69 -8.93 -14.86
CA ALA A 158 6.40 -10.13 -14.08
C ALA A 158 5.55 -9.86 -12.82
N PHE A 159 5.63 -8.64 -12.25
CA PHE A 159 4.86 -8.25 -11.08
C PHE A 159 4.01 -6.98 -11.31
N ALA A 160 4.04 -6.43 -12.51
CA ALA A 160 3.12 -5.37 -12.90
C ALA A 160 1.67 -5.91 -12.88
N PRO A 161 0.71 -5.16 -12.35
CA PRO A 161 -0.65 -5.64 -12.25
C PRO A 161 -1.27 -5.82 -13.64
N ALA A 162 -2.10 -6.84 -13.80
CA ALA A 162 -2.96 -6.93 -14.98
C ALA A 162 -3.83 -5.66 -15.08
N LYS A 163 -4.20 -5.24 -16.30
CA LYS A 163 -4.83 -3.94 -16.65
C LYS A 163 -5.99 -3.43 -15.80
N HIS A 164 -6.52 -4.22 -14.88
CA HIS A 164 -7.70 -3.91 -14.07
C HIS A 164 -7.49 -4.03 -12.55
N TRP A 165 -6.27 -4.22 -12.09
CA TRP A 165 -5.98 -4.28 -10.65
C TRP A 165 -5.88 -2.88 -10.05
N GLY A 166 -6.45 -2.73 -8.85
CA GLY A 166 -6.78 -1.46 -8.27
C GLY A 166 -5.60 -0.50 -8.07
N LYS A 167 -5.91 0.77 -8.21
CA LYS A 167 -5.04 1.85 -7.77
C LYS A 167 -5.01 1.86 -6.25
N GLN A 168 -3.81 1.92 -5.66
CA GLN A 168 -3.62 2.16 -4.24
C GLN A 168 -3.20 3.61 -3.98
N ILE A 169 -3.58 4.11 -2.81
CA ILE A 169 -3.19 5.42 -2.28
C ILE A 169 -2.72 5.19 -0.86
N SER A 170 -1.47 5.50 -0.58
CA SER A 170 -0.84 5.31 0.72
C SER A 170 -0.50 6.63 1.38
N PHE A 171 -0.79 6.73 2.67
CA PHE A 171 -0.56 7.89 3.52
C PHE A 171 0.61 7.59 4.45
N HIS A 172 1.64 8.44 4.46
CA HIS A 172 2.92 8.16 5.11
C HIS A 172 3.23 9.08 6.30
N THR A 173 2.49 10.18 6.45
CA THR A 173 2.70 11.15 7.52
C THR A 173 1.40 11.42 8.30
N ASN A 174 1.53 11.89 9.53
CA ASN A 174 0.37 12.32 10.32
C ASN A 174 -0.36 13.50 9.67
N LYS A 175 0.39 14.36 8.95
CA LYS A 175 -0.18 15.45 8.14
C LYS A 175 -1.09 14.89 7.06
N ALA A 176 -0.68 13.81 6.38
CA ALA A 176 -1.48 13.14 5.37
C ALA A 176 -2.71 12.45 6.00
N LEU A 177 -2.55 11.76 7.13
CA LEU A 177 -3.67 11.12 7.83
C LEU A 177 -4.74 12.13 8.28
N ALA A 178 -4.35 13.38 8.61
CA ALA A 178 -5.29 14.44 8.98
C ALA A 178 -6.21 14.89 7.83
N CYS A 179 -5.92 14.46 6.58
CA CYS A 179 -6.78 14.73 5.41
C CYS A 179 -7.90 13.71 5.25
N ILE A 180 -7.89 12.61 6.00
CA ILE A 180 -8.91 11.55 5.91
C ILE A 180 -9.62 11.37 7.24
N ARG A 181 -10.92 11.09 7.17
CA ARG A 181 -11.76 10.84 8.34
C ARG A 181 -12.57 9.58 8.13
N LEU A 182 -12.57 8.70 9.11
CA LEU A 182 -13.42 7.50 9.09
C LEU A 182 -14.89 7.91 9.05
N LYS A 183 -15.62 7.41 8.03
CA LYS A 183 -17.03 7.70 7.80
C LYS A 183 -17.94 6.56 8.25
N ARG A 184 -17.58 5.31 7.88
CA ARG A 184 -18.34 4.10 8.20
C ARG A 184 -17.53 2.84 7.99
N VAL A 185 -18.09 1.72 8.46
CA VAL A 185 -17.57 0.35 8.28
C VAL A 185 -18.57 -0.45 7.44
N LEU A 186 -18.06 -1.29 6.52
CA LEU A 186 -18.84 -2.22 5.70
C LEU A 186 -18.48 -3.65 6.03
#